data_30ee4a4168ed8c96fbd837758e2fd1bd
#
_entry.id   30ee4a4168ed8c96fbd837758e2fd1bd
#
_cell.length_a   1.000
_cell.length_b   1.000
_cell.length_c   1.000
_cell.angle_alpha   90.00
_cell.angle_beta   90.00
_cell.angle_gamma   90.00
#
_symmetry.space_group_name_H-M   'P 1'
#
loop_
_entity.id
_entity.type
_entity.pdbx_description
1 polymer ?
#
loop_
_entity_poly.entity_id
_entity_poly.type
_entity_poly.pdbx_seq_one_letter_code
_entity_poly.pdbx_strand_id
1 'polypeptide(L)'
;SDFAPTAVWTRSARGDIEPVAAGKISSQIPSLWIELRPTPKIIARMRDWFPNATIVGWKFEVDGTRDDAVSRGRDQIAAYHTSACVVNGPAYGAGYALVPYSGDVQHFDDPLQLYEALARRISC
;
A
#
# COMPACT_ATOMS: atom_id res chain seq x y z
N SER A 1 -1.40 -0.46 -7.18
CA SER A 1 -0.41 -1.54 -7.14
C SER A 1 0.98 -0.98 -6.90
N ASP A 2 1.76 -1.68 -6.08
CA ASP A 2 3.15 -1.26 -5.77
C ASP A 2 4.15 -1.65 -6.87
N PHE A 3 3.70 -2.43 -7.84
CA PHE A 3 4.50 -2.88 -8.98
C PHE A 3 3.73 -2.73 -10.28
N ALA A 4 4.45 -2.39 -11.35
CA ALA A 4 3.94 -2.34 -12.70
C ALA A 4 4.79 -3.18 -13.65
N PRO A 5 4.20 -3.85 -14.64
CA PRO A 5 4.94 -4.55 -15.66
C PRO A 5 5.73 -3.57 -16.54
N THR A 6 7.00 -3.87 -16.76
CA THR A 6 7.92 -3.04 -17.58
C THR A 6 8.43 -3.76 -18.81
N ALA A 7 8.42 -5.10 -18.79
CA ALA A 7 8.84 -5.91 -19.93
C ALA A 7 8.19 -7.29 -19.86
N VAL A 8 8.02 -7.90 -21.01
CA VAL A 8 7.39 -9.22 -21.16
C VAL A 8 8.26 -10.08 -22.08
N TRP A 9 8.50 -11.33 -21.68
CA TRP A 9 9.25 -12.31 -22.45
C TRP A 9 8.50 -13.63 -22.57
N THR A 10 8.79 -14.36 -23.62
CA THR A 10 8.38 -15.75 -23.80
C THR A 10 9.61 -16.64 -23.92
N ARG A 11 9.42 -17.94 -23.74
CA ARG A 11 10.45 -18.93 -24.00
C ARG A 11 10.24 -19.52 -25.39
N SER A 12 11.28 -19.49 -26.23
CA SER A 12 11.26 -20.12 -27.54
C SER A 12 11.24 -21.66 -27.46
N ALA A 13 10.97 -22.33 -28.57
CA ALA A 13 11.04 -23.80 -28.66
C ALA A 13 12.44 -24.34 -28.34
N ARG A 14 13.49 -23.53 -28.47
CA ARG A 14 14.89 -23.87 -28.13
C ARG A 14 15.21 -23.66 -26.65
N GLY A 15 14.29 -23.09 -25.87
CA GLY A 15 14.47 -22.76 -24.46
C GLY A 15 15.02 -21.36 -24.18
N ASP A 16 15.28 -20.55 -25.22
CA ASP A 16 15.77 -19.18 -25.08
C ASP A 16 14.63 -18.23 -24.65
N ILE A 17 14.95 -17.21 -23.86
CA ILE A 17 14.02 -16.17 -23.45
C ILE A 17 14.08 -15.06 -24.50
N GLU A 18 12.94 -14.73 -25.10
CA GLU A 18 12.80 -13.74 -26.15
C GLU A 18 11.79 -12.65 -25.74
N PRO A 19 12.07 -11.37 -26.03
CA PRO A 19 11.11 -10.31 -25.74
C PRO A 19 9.85 -10.44 -26.60
N VAL A 20 8.70 -10.15 -26.01
CA VAL A 20 7.43 -10.10 -26.72
C VAL A 20 7.19 -8.68 -27.20
N ALA A 21 7.21 -8.46 -28.51
CA ALA A 21 7.02 -7.16 -29.16
C ALA A 21 5.61 -6.99 -29.76
N ALA A 22 4.71 -7.96 -29.60
CA ALA A 22 3.38 -7.94 -30.20
C ALA A 22 2.40 -7.05 -29.41
N GLY A 23 1.54 -6.34 -30.12
CA GLY A 23 0.45 -5.56 -29.50
C GLY A 23 -0.66 -6.44 -28.85
N LYS A 24 -0.70 -7.73 -29.18
CA LYS A 24 -1.55 -8.74 -28.57
C LYS A 24 -0.74 -10.01 -28.33
N ILE A 25 -0.79 -10.51 -27.10
CA ILE A 25 -0.12 -11.75 -26.72
C ILE A 25 -1.06 -12.92 -26.99
N SER A 26 -0.55 -13.94 -27.75
CA SER A 26 -1.31 -15.15 -28.02
C SER A 26 -1.45 -16.01 -26.77
N SER A 27 -2.64 -16.54 -26.51
CA SER A 27 -2.87 -17.51 -25.43
C SER A 27 -2.22 -18.88 -25.68
N GLN A 28 -1.67 -19.12 -26.88
CA GLN A 28 -0.95 -20.35 -27.23
C GLN A 28 0.54 -20.31 -26.88
N ILE A 29 1.03 -19.21 -26.31
CA ILE A 29 2.40 -19.12 -25.79
C ILE A 29 2.54 -20.06 -24.59
N PRO A 30 3.50 -21.01 -24.59
CA PRO A 30 3.63 -22.02 -23.54
C PRO A 30 4.05 -21.43 -22.19
N SER A 31 4.76 -20.32 -22.17
CA SER A 31 5.14 -19.61 -20.94
C SER A 31 5.35 -18.12 -21.19
N LEU A 32 5.00 -17.32 -20.21
CA LEU A 32 5.14 -15.88 -20.23
C LEU A 32 5.90 -15.43 -18.99
N TRP A 33 6.90 -14.58 -19.17
CA TRP A 33 7.69 -14.00 -18.10
C TRP A 33 7.47 -12.49 -18.09
N ILE A 34 7.16 -11.94 -16.93
CA ILE A 34 6.88 -10.53 -16.78
C ILE A 34 7.87 -9.95 -15.77
N GLU A 35 8.61 -8.92 -16.18
CA GLU A 35 9.36 -8.09 -15.25
C GLU A 35 8.42 -7.08 -14.63
N LEU A 36 8.36 -7.07 -13.31
CA LEU A 36 7.64 -6.08 -12.53
C LEU A 36 8.64 -5.17 -11.84
N ARG A 37 8.46 -3.86 -11.97
CA ARG A 37 9.25 -2.87 -11.23
C ARG A 37 8.38 -2.07 -10.28
N PRO A 38 8.94 -1.62 -9.14
CA PRO A 38 8.19 -0.77 -8.22
C PRO A 38 7.65 0.48 -8.91
N THR A 39 6.40 0.79 -8.63
CA THR A 39 5.83 2.09 -9.03
C THR A 39 6.25 3.17 -8.04
N PRO A 40 6.29 4.46 -8.46
CA PRO A 40 6.49 5.56 -7.52
C PRO A 40 5.41 5.54 -6.44
N LYS A 41 5.83 5.63 -5.17
CA LYS A 41 4.89 5.74 -4.05
C LYS A 41 4.31 7.16 -3.99
N ILE A 42 3.07 7.31 -4.36
CA ILE A 42 2.37 8.61 -4.35
C ILE A 42 2.38 9.23 -2.95
N ILE A 43 2.17 8.42 -1.90
CA ILE A 43 2.17 8.89 -0.51
C ILE A 43 3.48 9.62 -0.14
N ALA A 44 4.60 9.24 -0.73
CA ALA A 44 5.90 9.90 -0.50
C ALA A 44 5.96 11.33 -1.05
N ARG A 45 5.06 11.71 -1.97
CA ARG A 45 4.98 13.04 -2.58
C ARG A 45 3.81 13.87 -2.06
N MET A 46 2.88 13.25 -1.36
CA MET A 46 1.63 13.91 -0.93
C MET A 46 1.89 15.13 -0.06
N ARG A 47 2.86 15.06 0.86
CA ARG A 47 3.16 16.20 1.75
C ARG A 47 3.76 17.39 0.97
N ASP A 48 4.58 17.12 -0.04
CA ASP A 48 5.16 18.18 -0.89
C ASP A 48 4.07 18.88 -1.71
N TRP A 49 3.13 18.10 -2.26
CA TRP A 49 2.03 18.63 -3.06
C TRP A 49 0.95 19.34 -2.23
N PHE A 50 0.73 18.86 -1.01
CA PHE A 50 -0.31 19.35 -0.12
C PHE A 50 0.25 19.61 1.28
N PRO A 51 1.06 20.67 1.46
CA PRO A 51 1.81 20.88 2.71
C PRO A 51 0.93 21.10 3.94
N ASN A 52 -0.27 21.63 3.76
CA ASN A 52 -1.21 21.94 4.86
C ASN A 52 -2.39 20.95 4.98
N ALA A 53 -2.42 19.92 4.13
CA ALA A 53 -3.53 18.96 4.15
C ALA A 53 -3.43 17.97 5.33
N THR A 54 -4.57 17.52 5.82
CA THR A 54 -4.65 16.33 6.66
C THR A 54 -4.51 15.10 5.77
N ILE A 55 -3.37 14.41 5.88
CA ILE A 55 -3.07 13.22 5.11
C ILE A 55 -3.14 12.01 6.02
N VAL A 56 -4.01 11.06 5.70
CA VAL A 56 -4.15 9.80 6.43
C VAL A 56 -3.70 8.66 5.53
N GLY A 57 -2.65 7.97 5.94
CA GLY A 57 -2.19 6.77 5.28
C GLY A 57 -3.00 5.54 5.68
N TRP A 58 -2.81 4.45 4.95
CA TRP A 58 -3.44 3.16 5.24
C TRP A 58 -2.45 2.03 5.10
N LYS A 59 -2.40 1.14 6.09
CA LYS A 59 -1.54 -0.04 6.12
C LYS A 59 -2.38 -1.30 6.35
N PHE A 60 -2.37 -2.19 5.37
CA PHE A 60 -2.89 -3.55 5.52
C PHE A 60 -1.72 -4.49 5.75
N GLU A 61 -1.64 -5.10 6.95
CA GLU A 61 -0.53 -5.95 7.36
C GLU A 61 -0.98 -7.39 7.57
N VAL A 62 -0.27 -8.31 6.92
CA VAL A 62 -0.58 -9.74 6.91
C VAL A 62 0.25 -10.49 7.93
N ASP A 63 1.55 -10.21 8.00
CA ASP A 63 2.53 -10.94 8.80
C ASP A 63 2.99 -10.12 10.01
N GLY A 64 3.28 -10.83 11.09
CA GLY A 64 3.76 -10.25 12.35
C GLY A 64 2.67 -10.19 13.43
N THR A 65 2.96 -9.46 14.47
CA THR A 65 2.07 -9.22 15.61
C THR A 65 1.26 -7.93 15.44
N ARG A 66 0.28 -7.73 16.32
CA ARG A 66 -0.48 -6.46 16.41
C ARG A 66 0.44 -5.26 16.65
N ASP A 67 1.43 -5.41 17.52
CA ASP A 67 2.39 -4.35 17.82
C ASP A 67 3.30 -4.06 16.62
N ASP A 68 3.69 -5.09 15.86
CA ASP A 68 4.42 -4.91 14.61
C ASP A 68 3.61 -4.12 13.59
N ALA A 69 2.33 -4.43 13.43
CA ALA A 69 1.44 -3.73 12.51
C ALA A 69 1.28 -2.25 12.89
N VAL A 70 1.08 -1.95 14.15
CA VAL A 70 1.03 -0.56 14.68
C VAL A 70 2.36 0.16 14.47
N SER A 71 3.49 -0.50 14.75
CA SER A 71 4.83 0.05 14.54
C SER A 71 5.05 0.44 13.08
N ARG A 72 4.65 -0.41 12.13
CA ARG A 72 4.73 -0.09 10.69
C ARG A 72 3.83 1.09 10.28
N GLY A 73 2.70 1.28 10.97
CA GLY A 73 1.87 2.49 10.82
C GLY A 73 2.62 3.74 11.27
N ARG A 74 3.32 3.70 12.39
CA ARG A 74 4.17 4.79 12.89
C ARG A 74 5.35 5.07 11.95
N ASP A 75 5.99 4.03 11.41
CA ASP A 75 7.09 4.17 10.44
C ASP A 75 6.61 4.87 9.16
N GLN A 76 5.39 4.57 8.69
CA GLN A 76 4.81 5.25 7.54
C GLN A 76 4.59 6.75 7.81
N ILE A 77 4.06 7.08 8.99
CA ILE A 77 3.88 8.48 9.41
C ILE A 77 5.21 9.22 9.43
N ALA A 78 6.23 8.63 10.02
CA ALA A 78 7.57 9.22 10.10
C ALA A 78 8.22 9.39 8.74
N ALA A 79 8.11 8.37 7.85
CA ALA A 79 8.72 8.37 6.54
C ALA A 79 8.07 9.38 5.56
N TYR A 80 6.75 9.57 5.63
CA TYR A 80 5.99 10.35 4.64
C TYR A 80 5.33 11.60 5.23
N HIS A 81 5.54 11.89 6.50
CA HIS A 81 4.99 13.06 7.20
C HIS A 81 3.46 13.17 7.08
N THR A 82 2.79 12.02 7.21
CA THR A 82 1.33 11.96 7.24
C THR A 82 0.81 12.35 8.61
N SER A 83 -0.45 12.76 8.69
CA SER A 83 -1.10 13.18 9.94
C SER A 83 -1.51 12.01 10.81
N ALA A 84 -1.81 10.88 10.19
CA ALA A 84 -2.19 9.64 10.84
C ALA A 84 -2.04 8.46 9.86
N CYS A 85 -2.16 7.24 10.39
CA CYS A 85 -2.23 6.02 9.60
C CYS A 85 -3.32 5.10 10.16
N VAL A 86 -4.19 4.59 9.29
CA VAL A 86 -5.08 3.48 9.64
C VAL A 86 -4.33 2.17 9.42
N VAL A 87 -4.40 1.28 10.39
CA VAL A 87 -3.77 -0.04 10.33
C VAL A 87 -4.83 -1.11 10.50
N ASN A 88 -4.84 -2.10 9.63
CA ASN A 88 -5.68 -3.28 9.72
C ASN A 88 -5.02 -4.48 9.04
N GLY A 89 -5.70 -5.61 9.03
CA GLY A 89 -5.24 -6.85 8.41
C GLY A 89 -4.98 -7.96 9.41
N PRO A 90 -4.63 -9.16 8.93
CA PRO A 90 -4.46 -10.35 9.78
C PRO A 90 -3.46 -10.16 10.93
N ALA A 91 -2.35 -9.43 10.71
CA ALA A 91 -1.37 -9.16 11.76
C ALA A 91 -1.93 -8.28 12.89
N TYR A 92 -2.78 -7.31 12.56
CA TYR A 92 -3.44 -6.46 13.55
C TYR A 92 -4.54 -7.22 14.30
N GLY A 93 -5.24 -8.11 13.64
CA GLY A 93 -6.42 -8.81 14.14
C GLY A 93 -7.73 -8.13 13.74
N ALA A 94 -8.80 -8.40 14.48
CA ALA A 94 -10.11 -7.82 14.18
C ALA A 94 -10.11 -6.28 14.36
N GLY A 95 -10.84 -5.59 13.49
CA GLY A 95 -11.03 -4.15 13.55
C GLY A 95 -9.90 -3.34 12.93
N TYR A 96 -9.78 -2.10 13.39
CA TYR A 96 -8.90 -1.08 12.83
C TYR A 96 -8.18 -0.31 13.93
N ALA A 97 -6.92 0.03 13.72
CA ALA A 97 -6.23 1.02 14.53
C ALA A 97 -6.15 2.35 13.79
N LEU A 98 -6.45 3.44 14.46
CA LEU A 98 -6.09 4.78 14.03
C LEU A 98 -4.86 5.21 14.82
N VAL A 99 -3.72 5.24 14.16
CA VAL A 99 -2.42 5.64 14.70
C VAL A 99 -2.21 7.11 14.39
N PRO A 100 -2.22 8.01 15.39
CA PRO A 100 -1.98 9.43 15.15
C PRO A 100 -0.48 9.73 15.04
N TYR A 101 -0.14 10.91 14.49
CA TYR A 101 1.23 11.43 14.53
C TYR A 101 1.79 11.49 15.96
N SER A 102 0.95 11.95 16.91
CA SER A 102 1.26 11.97 18.33
C SER A 102 0.04 11.55 19.15
N GLY A 103 0.29 10.91 20.29
CA GLY A 103 -0.74 10.42 21.20
C GLY A 103 -1.05 8.94 21.04
N ASP A 104 -2.14 8.52 21.66
CA ASP A 104 -2.52 7.12 21.79
C ASP A 104 -3.19 6.57 20.53
N VAL A 105 -2.96 5.28 20.28
CA VAL A 105 -3.64 4.54 19.23
C VAL A 105 -5.08 4.28 19.64
N GLN A 106 -6.02 4.55 18.74
CA GLN A 106 -7.44 4.26 18.93
C GLN A 106 -7.83 3.00 18.19
N HIS A 107 -8.56 2.12 18.84
CA HIS A 107 -9.11 0.91 18.23
C HIS A 107 -10.60 1.10 17.89
N PHE A 108 -11.00 0.56 16.73
CA PHE A 108 -12.38 0.56 16.26
C PHE A 108 -12.74 -0.84 15.76
N ASP A 109 -13.79 -1.44 16.30
CA ASP A 109 -14.34 -2.69 15.82
C ASP A 109 -15.20 -2.49 14.57
N ASP A 110 -15.89 -1.35 14.50
CA ASP A 110 -16.80 -0.99 13.42
C ASP A 110 -16.16 0.04 12.48
N PRO A 111 -16.13 -0.20 11.15
CA PRO A 111 -15.63 0.76 10.17
C PRO A 111 -16.38 2.10 10.19
N LEU A 112 -17.67 2.14 10.54
CA LEU A 112 -18.41 3.41 10.64
C LEU A 112 -17.87 4.31 11.73
N GLN A 113 -17.52 3.74 12.89
CA GLN A 113 -16.89 4.50 13.98
C GLN A 113 -15.52 5.05 13.58
N LEU A 114 -14.74 4.27 12.83
CA LEU A 114 -13.48 4.74 12.25
C LEU A 114 -13.72 5.92 11.30
N TYR A 115 -14.68 5.82 10.39
CA TYR A 115 -14.98 6.89 9.44
C TYR A 115 -15.45 8.18 10.13
N GLU A 116 -16.25 8.07 11.18
CA GLU A 116 -16.63 9.23 12.01
C GLU A 116 -15.41 9.87 12.70
N ALA A 117 -14.50 9.06 13.22
CA ALA A 117 -13.27 9.56 13.84
C ALA A 117 -12.36 10.27 12.82
N LEU A 118 -12.26 9.73 11.59
CA LEU A 118 -11.54 10.36 10.50
C LEU A 118 -12.20 11.68 10.07
N ALA A 119 -13.52 11.69 9.92
CA ALA A 119 -14.26 12.90 9.57
C ALA A 119 -14.04 14.04 10.59
N ARG A 120 -14.05 13.73 11.87
CA ARG A 120 -13.76 14.71 12.93
C ARG A 120 -12.34 15.29 12.82
N ARG A 121 -11.34 14.50 12.40
CA ARG A 121 -9.97 14.99 12.18
C ARG A 121 -9.84 15.96 11.01
N ILE A 122 -10.66 15.80 10.00
CA ILE A 122 -10.63 16.61 8.77
C ILE A 122 -11.40 17.92 8.97
N SER A 123 -12.41 17.91 9.83
CA SER A 123 -13.32 19.05 10.04
C SER A 123 -12.76 20.14 10.95
N CYS A 124 -11.60 19.95 11.49
CA CYS A 124 -10.98 20.94 12.40
C CYS A 124 -9.93 21.78 11.70
#